data_70df2e4e7053f2349fd1187446c8895b
#
_entry.id   70df2e4e7053f2349fd1187446c8895b
#
_cell.length_a   1.000
_cell.length_b   1.000
_cell.length_c   1.000
_cell.angle_alpha   90.00
_cell.angle_beta   90.00
_cell.angle_gamma   90.00
#
_symmetry.space_group_name_H-M   'P 1'
#
loop_
_entity.id
_entity.type
_entity.pdbx_description
1 polymer ?
#
loop_
_entity_poly.entity_id
_entity_poly.type
_entity_poly.pdbx_seq_one_letter_code
_entity_poly.pdbx_strand_id
1 'polypeptide(L)'
;MGTQSDEKPMGDIEILIEQSLKDKEIIHEYWALASQQTLTQQQAKRIEEILQLAEFDPWLDFLIDEVDHILAHELGLIREPIIQHQLQELKKSLDRFWCEQVLQEVQKQNRSKEIQKYLQSKGLYDGLIDGYIGPRTRTALERYKQEWKVNCKTTNCFNLRTGLVC
;
A
#
# COMPACT_ATOMS: atom_id res chain seq x y z
N MET A 1 -10.57 -36.69 18.05
CA MET A 1 -9.36 -36.08 17.47
C MET A 1 -9.74 -34.67 17.04
N GLY A 2 -9.41 -33.69 17.86
CA GLY A 2 -9.67 -32.28 17.57
C GLY A 2 -8.65 -31.78 16.58
N THR A 3 -9.07 -31.42 15.37
CA THR A 3 -8.30 -30.53 14.52
C THR A 3 -8.36 -29.17 15.19
N GLN A 4 -7.30 -28.81 15.92
CA GLN A 4 -7.03 -27.43 16.24
C GLN A 4 -6.81 -26.72 14.90
N SER A 5 -7.83 -26.01 14.45
CA SER A 5 -7.65 -24.97 13.45
C SER A 5 -6.77 -23.92 14.13
N ASP A 6 -5.52 -23.81 13.70
CA ASP A 6 -4.64 -22.70 14.01
C ASP A 6 -5.27 -21.42 13.45
N GLU A 7 -6.30 -20.91 14.14
CA GLU A 7 -6.81 -19.57 13.87
C GLU A 7 -5.73 -18.58 14.30
N LYS A 8 -4.92 -18.17 13.34
CA LYS A 8 -3.98 -17.07 13.52
C LYS A 8 -4.74 -15.82 14.02
N PRO A 9 -4.24 -15.11 15.00
CA PRO A 9 -4.97 -14.01 15.62
C PRO A 9 -5.34 -12.95 14.56
N MET A 10 -6.54 -12.42 14.65
CA MET A 10 -7.12 -11.46 13.70
C MET A 10 -6.29 -10.17 13.57
N GLY A 11 -5.48 -9.84 14.59
CA GLY A 11 -4.55 -8.72 14.57
C GLY A 11 -3.48 -8.79 13.47
N ASP A 12 -3.11 -9.99 13.02
CA ASP A 12 -2.13 -10.14 11.93
C ASP A 12 -2.67 -9.65 10.58
N ILE A 13 -3.98 -9.75 10.33
CA ILE A 13 -4.62 -9.22 9.12
C ILE A 13 -4.62 -7.70 9.14
N GLU A 14 -4.93 -7.10 10.28
CA GLU A 14 -4.88 -5.66 10.46
C GLU A 14 -3.48 -5.11 10.18
N ILE A 15 -2.46 -5.72 10.75
CA ILE A 15 -1.05 -5.34 10.54
C ILE A 15 -0.68 -5.43 9.06
N LEU A 16 -1.08 -6.48 8.36
CA LEU A 16 -0.79 -6.66 6.93
C LEU A 16 -1.43 -5.55 6.08
N ILE A 17 -2.68 -5.21 6.36
CA ILE A 17 -3.40 -4.15 5.64
C ILE A 17 -2.76 -2.79 5.93
N GLU A 18 -2.49 -2.48 7.20
CA GLU A 18 -1.91 -1.20 7.61
C GLU A 18 -0.50 -1.01 7.07
N GLN A 19 0.33 -2.04 7.06
CA GLN A 19 1.68 -1.97 6.49
C GLN A 19 1.61 -1.63 4.99
N SER A 20 0.75 -2.31 4.24
CA SER A 20 0.55 -2.03 2.82
C SER A 20 0.07 -0.60 2.55
N LEU A 21 -0.77 -0.03 3.43
CA LEU A 21 -1.20 1.35 3.32
C LEU A 21 -0.08 2.35 3.63
N LYS A 22 0.79 2.05 4.59
CA LYS A 22 1.97 2.88 4.89
C LYS A 22 2.94 2.92 3.71
N ASP A 23 3.23 1.78 3.10
CA ASP A 23 4.09 1.70 1.93
C ASP A 23 3.55 2.55 0.80
N LYS A 24 2.23 2.52 0.58
CA LYS A 24 1.58 3.37 -0.40
C LYS A 24 1.77 4.88 -0.12
N GLU A 25 1.59 5.32 1.12
CA GLU A 25 1.79 6.74 1.48
C GLU A 25 3.27 7.16 1.32
N ILE A 26 4.21 6.29 1.66
CA ILE A 26 5.64 6.51 1.46
C ILE A 26 5.97 6.69 -0.03
N ILE A 27 5.40 5.85 -0.91
CA ILE A 27 5.59 5.98 -2.35
C ILE A 27 5.01 7.28 -2.90
N HIS A 28 3.85 7.71 -2.45
CA HIS A 28 3.29 9.00 -2.85
C HIS A 28 4.16 10.19 -2.39
N GLU A 29 4.71 10.11 -1.17
CA GLU A 29 5.65 11.10 -0.65
C GLU A 29 6.93 11.13 -1.49
N TYR A 30 7.52 9.94 -1.75
CA TYR A 30 8.71 9.81 -2.59
C TYR A 30 8.49 10.44 -3.96
N TRP A 31 7.40 10.09 -4.64
CA TRP A 31 7.07 10.66 -5.96
C TRP A 31 6.97 12.19 -5.92
N ALA A 32 6.25 12.73 -4.93
CA ALA A 32 6.11 14.17 -4.79
C ALA A 32 7.45 14.89 -4.57
N LEU A 33 8.35 14.28 -3.81
CA LEU A 33 9.69 14.82 -3.57
C LEU A 33 10.60 14.67 -4.81
N ALA A 34 10.65 13.48 -5.40
CA ALA A 34 11.49 13.19 -6.56
C ALA A 34 11.11 13.95 -7.83
N SER A 35 9.83 14.40 -7.91
CA SER A 35 9.34 15.23 -9.03
C SER A 35 9.80 16.70 -8.94
N GLN A 36 10.39 17.14 -7.84
CA GLN A 36 10.81 18.53 -7.66
C GLN A 36 12.15 18.80 -8.35
N GLN A 37 12.29 19.95 -8.99
CA GLN A 37 13.54 20.36 -9.64
C GLN A 37 14.63 20.73 -8.64
N THR A 38 14.24 21.22 -7.47
CA THR A 38 15.15 21.61 -6.38
C THR A 38 14.59 21.12 -5.06
N LEU A 39 15.45 20.51 -4.26
CA LEU A 39 15.12 20.00 -2.95
C LEU A 39 15.74 20.86 -1.85
N THR A 40 15.01 21.11 -0.80
CA THR A 40 15.61 21.61 0.45
C THR A 40 16.43 20.51 1.11
N GLN A 41 17.34 20.88 2.00
CA GLN A 41 18.14 19.91 2.76
C GLN A 41 17.26 18.91 3.52
N GLN A 42 16.15 19.35 4.06
CA GLN A 42 15.20 18.49 4.78
C GLN A 42 14.52 17.49 3.83
N GLN A 43 14.13 17.93 2.64
CA GLN A 43 13.52 17.07 1.62
C GLN A 43 14.50 16.03 1.08
N ALA A 44 15.74 16.44 0.82
CA ALA A 44 16.80 15.51 0.40
C ALA A 44 17.04 14.44 1.46
N LYS A 45 17.13 14.84 2.74
CA LYS A 45 17.23 13.90 3.86
C LYS A 45 16.04 12.94 3.94
N ARG A 46 14.83 13.42 3.65
CA ARG A 46 13.64 12.57 3.66
C ARG A 46 13.66 11.53 2.55
N ILE A 47 14.13 11.87 1.35
CA ILE A 47 14.35 10.89 0.27
C ILE A 47 15.34 9.81 0.73
N GLU A 48 16.45 10.23 1.33
CA GLU A 48 17.47 9.31 1.84
C GLU A 48 16.89 8.33 2.89
N GLU A 49 16.05 8.80 3.81
CA GLU A 49 15.35 7.97 4.78
C GLU A 49 14.42 6.95 4.10
N ILE A 50 13.69 7.36 3.04
CA ILE A 50 12.81 6.47 2.28
C ILE A 50 13.63 5.38 1.56
N LEU A 51 14.74 5.75 0.93
CA LEU A 51 15.62 4.80 0.25
C LEU A 51 16.24 3.79 1.24
N GLN A 52 16.60 4.22 2.45
CA GLN A 52 17.07 3.33 3.51
C GLN A 52 15.98 2.33 3.96
N LEU A 53 14.71 2.75 4.01
CA LEU A 53 13.61 1.82 4.29
C LEU A 53 13.46 0.76 3.19
N ALA A 54 13.64 1.16 1.93
CA ALA A 54 13.56 0.28 0.78
C ALA A 54 14.64 -0.82 0.76
N GLU A 55 15.81 -0.57 1.33
CA GLU A 55 16.87 -1.59 1.45
C GLU A 55 16.41 -2.86 2.19
N PHE A 56 15.42 -2.74 3.06
CA PHE A 56 14.88 -3.84 3.87
C PHE A 56 13.48 -4.27 3.44
N ASP A 57 12.90 -3.61 2.44
CA ASP A 57 11.56 -3.89 1.91
C ASP A 57 11.62 -4.02 0.38
N PRO A 58 11.74 -5.26 -0.16
CA PRO A 58 11.82 -5.49 -1.60
C PRO A 58 10.63 -4.97 -2.40
N TRP A 59 9.47 -4.82 -1.75
CA TRP A 59 8.29 -4.28 -2.40
C TRP A 59 8.34 -2.76 -2.51
N LEU A 60 8.75 -2.09 -1.46
CA LEU A 60 8.96 -0.64 -1.47
C LEU A 60 10.06 -0.27 -2.48
N ASP A 61 11.15 -1.04 -2.53
CA ASP A 61 12.23 -0.90 -3.51
C ASP A 61 11.70 -1.02 -4.95
N PHE A 62 10.92 -2.06 -5.25
CA PHE A 62 10.28 -2.21 -6.55
C PHE A 62 9.38 -1.02 -6.92
N LEU A 63 8.58 -0.50 -5.98
CA LEU A 63 7.71 0.64 -6.26
C LEU A 63 8.49 1.93 -6.49
N ILE A 64 9.62 2.12 -5.82
CA ILE A 64 10.54 3.25 -6.05
C ILE A 64 11.11 3.17 -7.46
N ASP A 65 11.59 2.00 -7.89
CA ASP A 65 12.09 1.79 -9.25
C ASP A 65 11.04 2.11 -10.32
N GLU A 66 9.78 1.73 -10.10
CA GLU A 66 8.68 2.06 -11.02
C GLU A 66 8.40 3.58 -11.08
N VAL A 67 8.45 4.27 -9.95
CA VAL A 67 8.32 5.73 -9.89
C VAL A 67 9.48 6.41 -10.61
N ASP A 68 10.70 5.97 -10.38
CA ASP A 68 11.90 6.53 -11.02
C ASP A 68 11.87 6.34 -12.53
N HIS A 69 11.40 5.19 -13.00
CA HIS A 69 11.21 4.92 -14.41
C HIS A 69 10.20 5.88 -15.05
N ILE A 70 9.06 6.11 -14.38
CA ILE A 70 8.04 7.08 -14.83
C ILE A 70 8.63 8.50 -14.88
N LEU A 71 9.33 8.92 -13.82
CA LEU A 71 9.93 10.25 -13.75
C LEU A 71 11.02 10.45 -14.81
N ALA A 72 11.85 9.44 -15.06
CA ALA A 72 12.87 9.49 -16.11
C ALA A 72 12.25 9.69 -17.51
N HIS A 73 11.09 9.10 -17.77
CA HIS A 73 10.32 9.35 -18.99
C HIS A 73 9.75 10.77 -19.05
N GLU A 74 9.14 11.23 -17.97
CA GLU A 74 8.55 12.59 -17.89
C GLU A 74 9.61 13.67 -18.07
N LEU A 75 10.81 13.43 -17.59
CA LEU A 75 11.96 14.34 -17.72
C LEU A 75 12.71 14.20 -19.05
N GLY A 76 12.31 13.25 -19.91
CA GLY A 76 12.96 13.01 -21.19
C GLY A 76 14.37 12.39 -21.10
N LEU A 77 14.71 11.80 -19.97
CA LEU A 77 16.00 11.12 -19.73
C LEU A 77 16.07 9.75 -20.41
N ILE A 78 14.93 9.12 -20.63
CA ILE A 78 14.77 7.86 -21.36
C ILE A 78 14.00 8.13 -22.65
N ARG A 79 14.55 7.69 -23.78
CA ARG A 79 13.96 7.87 -25.12
C ARG A 79 13.15 6.68 -25.62
N GLU A 80 12.78 5.75 -24.74
CA GLU A 80 11.91 4.66 -25.15
C GLU A 80 10.53 5.20 -25.53
N PRO A 81 9.91 4.72 -26.64
CA PRO A 81 8.57 5.13 -27.02
C PRO A 81 7.55 4.53 -26.06
N ILE A 82 7.39 5.13 -24.91
CA ILE A 82 6.25 4.83 -24.03
C ILE A 82 5.05 5.60 -24.55
N ILE A 83 4.01 4.87 -24.87
CA ILE A 83 2.73 5.45 -25.22
C ILE A 83 2.19 6.16 -23.96
N GLN A 84 1.78 7.43 -24.11
CA GLN A 84 1.21 8.25 -23.03
C GLN A 84 0.10 7.52 -22.23
N HIS A 85 -0.63 6.64 -22.93
CA HIS A 85 -1.63 5.77 -22.32
C HIS A 85 -1.02 4.77 -21.31
N GLN A 86 0.14 4.19 -21.58
CA GLN A 86 0.80 3.25 -20.66
C GLN A 86 1.27 3.95 -19.38
N LEU A 87 1.77 5.19 -19.48
CA LEU A 87 2.12 5.99 -18.32
C LEU A 87 0.89 6.32 -17.45
N GLN A 88 -0.23 6.67 -18.08
CA GLN A 88 -1.47 6.92 -17.35
C GLN A 88 -2.02 5.66 -16.68
N GLU A 89 -1.92 4.51 -17.32
CA GLU A 89 -2.33 3.23 -16.73
C GLU A 89 -1.40 2.80 -15.59
N LEU A 90 -0.10 3.03 -15.69
CA LEU A 90 0.85 2.83 -14.59
C LEU A 90 0.51 3.73 -13.39
N LYS A 91 0.26 5.01 -13.60
CA LYS A 91 -0.16 5.95 -12.54
C LYS A 91 -1.45 5.52 -11.87
N LYS A 92 -2.43 5.05 -12.63
CA LYS A 92 -3.69 4.50 -12.09
C LYS A 92 -3.48 3.18 -11.37
N SER A 93 -2.58 2.33 -11.86
CA SER A 93 -2.30 1.02 -11.26
C SER A 93 -1.57 1.16 -9.93
N LEU A 94 -0.68 2.14 -9.74
CA LEU A 94 -0.10 2.42 -8.43
C LEU A 94 -1.19 2.73 -7.37
N ASP A 95 -2.28 3.35 -7.76
CA ASP A 95 -3.41 3.61 -6.86
C ASP A 95 -4.28 2.36 -6.56
N ARG A 96 -4.35 1.40 -7.47
CA ARG A 96 -5.10 0.15 -7.30
C ARG A 96 -4.25 -0.97 -6.70
N PHE A 97 -2.96 -0.90 -6.87
CA PHE A 97 -2.02 -1.98 -6.65
C PHE A 97 -2.03 -2.51 -5.21
N TRP A 98 -2.14 -1.62 -4.25
CA TRP A 98 -2.12 -2.01 -2.84
C TRP A 98 -3.25 -3.00 -2.47
N CYS A 99 -4.46 -2.81 -3.01
CA CYS A 99 -5.60 -3.68 -2.74
C CYS A 99 -5.35 -5.09 -3.30
N GLU A 100 -4.94 -5.18 -4.55
CA GLU A 100 -4.63 -6.47 -5.18
C GLU A 100 -3.45 -7.17 -4.50
N GLN A 101 -2.46 -6.43 -4.06
CA GLN A 101 -1.32 -6.97 -3.33
C GLN A 101 -1.72 -7.56 -1.97
N VAL A 102 -2.51 -6.82 -1.19
CA VAL A 102 -3.05 -7.35 0.08
C VAL A 102 -3.85 -8.63 -0.16
N LEU A 103 -4.71 -8.62 -1.19
CA LEU A 103 -5.53 -9.77 -1.51
C LEU A 103 -4.71 -10.97 -2.01
N GLN A 104 -3.67 -10.75 -2.81
CA GLN A 104 -2.76 -11.79 -3.25
C GLN A 104 -2.00 -12.41 -2.07
N GLU A 105 -1.50 -11.60 -1.16
CA GLU A 105 -0.79 -12.08 0.02
C GLU A 105 -1.73 -12.87 0.96
N VAL A 106 -2.95 -12.39 1.16
CA VAL A 106 -3.98 -13.08 1.91
C VAL A 106 -4.34 -14.43 1.29
N GLN A 107 -4.46 -14.49 -0.03
CA GLN A 107 -4.74 -15.74 -0.77
C GLN A 107 -3.57 -16.72 -0.68
N LYS A 108 -2.35 -16.24 -0.86
CA LYS A 108 -1.12 -17.02 -0.75
C LYS A 108 -0.97 -17.66 0.64
N GLN A 109 -1.39 -16.95 1.68
CA GLN A 109 -1.40 -17.46 3.06
C GLN A 109 -2.65 -18.27 3.41
N ASN A 110 -3.57 -18.51 2.48
CA ASN A 110 -4.87 -19.17 2.72
C ASN A 110 -5.75 -18.47 3.77
N ARG A 111 -5.67 -17.14 3.86
CA ARG A 111 -6.34 -16.34 4.88
C ARG A 111 -7.55 -15.55 4.34
N SER A 112 -8.10 -15.96 3.21
CA SER A 112 -9.21 -15.25 2.55
C SER A 112 -10.47 -15.10 3.42
N LYS A 113 -10.77 -16.09 4.26
CA LYS A 113 -11.89 -16.00 5.22
C LYS A 113 -11.60 -15.01 6.35
N GLU A 114 -10.35 -14.92 6.77
CA GLU A 114 -9.95 -14.02 7.85
C GLU A 114 -10.10 -12.55 7.44
N ILE A 115 -9.67 -12.17 6.23
CA ILE A 115 -9.88 -10.80 5.76
C ILE A 115 -11.37 -10.47 5.61
N GLN A 116 -12.21 -11.40 5.16
CA GLN A 116 -13.65 -11.20 5.10
C GLN A 116 -14.24 -10.98 6.49
N LYS A 117 -13.87 -11.81 7.48
CA LYS A 117 -14.27 -11.65 8.89
C LYS A 117 -13.81 -10.29 9.45
N TYR A 118 -12.57 -9.92 9.17
CA TYR A 118 -12.02 -8.64 9.62
C TYR A 118 -12.81 -7.46 9.05
N LEU A 119 -13.04 -7.43 7.73
CA LEU A 119 -13.81 -6.37 7.09
C LEU A 119 -15.29 -6.35 7.56
N GLN A 120 -15.86 -7.52 7.87
CA GLN A 120 -17.19 -7.63 8.46
C GLN A 120 -17.22 -7.04 9.88
N SER A 121 -16.21 -7.30 10.70
CA SER A 121 -16.10 -6.74 12.05
C SER A 121 -15.98 -5.21 12.06
N LYS A 122 -15.47 -4.63 10.96
CA LYS A 122 -15.41 -3.17 10.75
C LYS A 122 -16.71 -2.60 10.12
N GLY A 123 -17.70 -3.44 9.85
CA GLY A 123 -18.96 -3.02 9.21
C GLY A 123 -18.84 -2.69 7.72
N LEU A 124 -17.76 -3.09 7.07
CA LEU A 124 -17.47 -2.77 5.67
C LEU A 124 -17.82 -3.90 4.70
N TYR A 125 -18.02 -5.10 5.19
CA TYR A 125 -18.35 -6.29 4.41
C TYR A 125 -19.63 -6.94 4.92
N ASP A 126 -20.57 -7.14 4.01
CA ASP A 126 -21.90 -7.74 4.28
C ASP A 126 -22.12 -9.09 3.56
N GLY A 127 -21.07 -9.60 2.91
CA GLY A 127 -21.12 -10.85 2.17
C GLY A 127 -20.96 -12.09 3.03
N LEU A 128 -21.06 -13.26 2.38
CA LEU A 128 -20.75 -14.54 3.02
C LEU A 128 -19.24 -14.68 3.24
N ILE A 129 -18.88 -15.27 4.37
CA ILE A 129 -17.47 -15.60 4.68
C ILE A 129 -17.17 -16.98 4.07
N ASP A 130 -17.01 -16.99 2.77
CA ASP A 130 -16.78 -18.19 1.96
C ASP A 130 -15.31 -18.39 1.55
N GLY A 131 -14.49 -17.35 1.73
CA GLY A 131 -13.08 -17.34 1.30
C GLY A 131 -12.91 -16.97 -0.18
N TYR A 132 -13.99 -16.65 -0.90
CA TYR A 132 -13.90 -16.19 -2.27
C TYR A 132 -13.63 -14.68 -2.33
N ILE A 133 -12.49 -14.32 -2.91
CA ILE A 133 -12.10 -12.93 -3.09
C ILE A 133 -12.77 -12.36 -4.35
N GLY A 134 -14.00 -11.92 -4.19
CA GLY A 134 -14.81 -11.33 -5.25
C GLY A 134 -14.89 -9.80 -5.19
N PRO A 135 -15.74 -9.19 -6.05
CA PRO A 135 -15.92 -7.74 -6.09
C PRO A 135 -16.33 -7.13 -4.75
N ARG A 136 -17.15 -7.81 -3.95
CA ARG A 136 -17.59 -7.33 -2.63
C ARG A 136 -16.42 -7.19 -1.65
N THR A 137 -15.51 -8.17 -1.61
CA THR A 137 -14.33 -8.12 -0.76
C THR A 137 -13.40 -6.98 -1.19
N ARG A 138 -13.21 -6.78 -2.49
CA ARG A 138 -12.43 -5.66 -3.04
C ARG A 138 -13.03 -4.31 -2.69
N THR A 139 -14.33 -4.14 -2.87
CA THR A 139 -15.04 -2.90 -2.50
C THR A 139 -14.93 -2.61 -1.01
N ALA A 140 -15.07 -3.61 -0.16
CA ALA A 140 -14.94 -3.47 1.28
C ALA A 140 -13.52 -3.01 1.68
N LEU A 141 -12.49 -3.58 1.05
CA LEU A 141 -11.10 -3.20 1.29
C LEU A 141 -10.79 -1.77 0.80
N GLU A 142 -11.37 -1.35 -0.34
CA GLU A 142 -11.25 0.03 -0.83
C GLU A 142 -11.92 1.04 0.12
N ARG A 143 -13.06 0.69 0.72
CA ARG A 143 -13.71 1.51 1.76
C ARG A 143 -12.84 1.61 3.00
N TYR A 144 -12.27 0.51 3.45
CA TYR A 144 -11.33 0.51 4.58
C TYR A 144 -10.18 1.49 4.35
N LYS A 145 -9.58 1.48 3.17
CA LYS A 145 -8.52 2.42 2.78
C LYS A 145 -8.97 3.89 2.91
N GLN A 146 -10.18 4.19 2.45
CA GLN A 146 -10.70 5.57 2.51
C GLN A 146 -10.89 6.03 3.95
N GLU A 147 -11.46 5.18 4.81
CA GLU A 147 -11.65 5.47 6.23
C GLU A 147 -10.32 5.61 6.96
N TRP A 148 -9.33 4.77 6.65
CA TRP A 148 -7.99 4.86 7.22
C TRP A 148 -7.32 6.19 6.88
N LYS A 149 -7.43 6.69 5.64
CA LYS A 149 -6.91 7.99 5.21
C LYS A 149 -7.54 9.16 5.99
N VAL A 150 -8.82 9.10 6.25
CA VAL A 150 -9.53 10.14 7.01
C VAL A 150 -9.04 10.14 8.47
N ASN A 151 -8.95 8.99 9.09
CA ASN A 151 -8.52 8.84 10.47
C ASN A 151 -7.06 9.27 10.68
N CYS A 152 -6.15 8.92 9.77
CA CYS A 152 -4.75 9.34 9.85
C CYS A 152 -4.56 10.86 9.72
N LYS A 153 -5.39 11.53 8.94
CA LYS A 153 -5.34 13.00 8.80
C LYS A 153 -5.82 13.72 10.05
N THR A 154 -6.79 13.15 10.76
CA THR A 154 -7.37 13.75 11.98
C THR A 154 -6.55 13.50 13.24
N THR A 155 -5.79 12.40 13.29
CA THR A 155 -5.04 12.01 14.50
C THR A 155 -3.56 12.39 14.47
N ASN A 156 -3.09 13.10 13.43
CA ASN A 156 -1.65 13.45 13.31
C ASN A 156 -0.72 12.21 13.47
N CYS A 157 -1.21 11.02 13.03
CA CYS A 157 -0.52 9.73 13.18
C CYS A 157 0.81 9.64 12.42
N PHE A 158 1.20 10.69 11.72
CA PHE A 158 2.47 10.78 11.03
C PHE A 158 3.49 11.55 11.88
N ASN A 159 3.75 11.09 13.07
CA ASN A 159 4.95 11.53 13.79
C ASN A 159 6.10 10.60 13.37
N LEU A 160 6.63 10.83 12.16
CA LEU A 160 7.72 10.10 11.54
C LEU A 160 9.07 10.20 12.29
N ARG A 161 9.09 10.90 13.44
CA ARG A 161 10.32 11.07 14.23
C ARG A 161 10.64 9.93 15.17
N THR A 162 9.70 9.05 15.51
CA THR A 162 9.93 8.12 16.62
C THR A 162 9.61 6.65 16.32
N GLY A 163 9.06 6.30 15.16
CA GLY A 163 8.69 4.89 14.88
C GLY A 163 7.67 4.31 15.89
N LEU A 164 7.12 5.13 16.76
CA LEU A 164 6.11 4.74 17.74
C LEU A 164 4.72 4.94 17.16
N VAL A 165 4.07 3.82 16.94
CA VAL A 165 2.64 3.74 16.62
C VAL A 165 1.88 4.12 17.91
N CYS A 166 1.01 5.12 17.81
CA CYS A 166 -0.02 5.30 18.83
C CYS A 166 -1.10 4.23 18.67
#